data_62537d4f6b79b68870f6561d6ca39bf7
#
_entry.id   62537d4f6b79b68870f6561d6ca39bf7
#
_cell.length_a   1.000
_cell.length_b   1.000
_cell.length_c   1.000
_cell.angle_alpha   90.00
_cell.angle_beta   90.00
_cell.angle_gamma   90.00
#
_symmetry.space_group_name_H-M   'P 1'
#
loop_
_entity.id
_entity.type
_entity.pdbx_description
1 polymer ?
#
loop_
_entity_poly.entity_id
_entity_poly.type
_entity_poly.pdbx_seq_one_letter_code
_entity_poly.pdbx_strand_id
1 'polypeptide(L)'
;SCIGGNVAMNAGGKKAVLWGTALDNLASWNMVNPDGQWQRIERLNHNFGKIHDQPLVRFRISRLADDGQTVLSSSILDIPGSAFRKAGLGKDVTDKFLSGLPGIQKEGCDGIITSACFILHRMPAHIRTVCLEFFGTVAQATPAIVEIKDYIDANPATTLAGLEHLDWRYVRAVGYAT
;
A
#
# COMPACT_ATOMS: atom_id res chain seq x y z
N SER A 1 -0.97 15.75 1.51
CA SER A 1 -0.07 14.66 1.94
C SER A 1 1.30 14.83 1.30
N CYS A 2 2.37 14.49 2.00
CA CYS A 2 3.72 14.44 1.45
C CYS A 2 4.14 12.99 1.17
N ILE A 3 5.11 12.81 0.29
CA ILE A 3 5.58 11.48 -0.12
C ILE A 3 6.20 10.73 1.07
N GLY A 4 7.04 11.38 1.88
CA GLY A 4 7.62 10.78 3.07
C GLY A 4 6.57 10.32 4.08
N GLY A 5 5.51 11.11 4.28
CA GLY A 5 4.37 10.71 5.11
C GLY A 5 3.62 9.50 4.57
N ASN A 6 3.44 9.40 3.25
CA ASN A 6 2.83 8.22 2.63
C ASN A 6 3.67 6.95 2.86
N VAL A 7 5.00 7.06 2.81
CA VAL A 7 5.90 5.95 3.15
C VAL A 7 5.79 5.62 4.63
N ALA A 8 5.99 6.61 5.51
CA ALA A 8 5.97 6.41 6.96
C ALA A 8 4.67 5.77 7.47
N MET A 9 3.55 6.07 6.83
CA MET A 9 2.22 5.51 7.16
C MET A 9 1.86 4.24 6.39
N ASN A 10 2.65 3.82 5.41
CA ASN A 10 2.26 2.82 4.42
C ASN A 10 0.88 3.14 3.81
N ALA A 11 0.71 4.36 3.31
CA ALA A 11 -0.59 4.87 2.90
C ALA A 11 -1.23 4.03 1.79
N GLY A 12 -2.53 3.81 1.90
CA GLY A 12 -3.35 3.13 0.90
C GLY A 12 -4.70 3.83 0.74
N GLY A 13 -5.03 4.23 -0.49
CA GLY A 13 -6.31 4.80 -0.86
C GLY A 13 -7.28 3.76 -1.43
N LYS A 14 -8.39 4.22 -2.02
CA LYS A 14 -9.38 3.35 -2.69
C LYS A 14 -8.78 2.49 -3.80
N LYS A 15 -7.78 3.00 -4.52
CA LYS A 15 -7.07 2.25 -5.57
C LYS A 15 -6.08 1.21 -5.03
N ALA A 16 -5.92 1.09 -3.72
CA ALA A 16 -5.12 0.02 -3.13
C ALA A 16 -5.70 -1.38 -3.39
N VAL A 17 -6.98 -1.48 -3.73
CA VAL A 17 -7.60 -2.74 -4.20
C VAL A 17 -6.87 -3.25 -5.44
N LEU A 18 -6.55 -2.36 -6.39
CA LEU A 18 -5.85 -2.70 -7.63
C LEU A 18 -4.33 -2.73 -7.44
N TRP A 19 -3.74 -1.65 -6.89
CA TRP A 19 -2.29 -1.43 -6.91
C TRP A 19 -1.60 -1.59 -5.55
N GLY A 20 -2.34 -1.93 -4.51
CA GLY A 20 -1.77 -2.07 -3.16
C GLY A 20 -1.54 -0.73 -2.46
N THR A 21 -0.74 -0.79 -1.40
CA THR A 21 -0.35 0.35 -0.55
C THR A 21 0.98 0.95 -1.02
N ALA A 22 1.50 1.93 -0.28
CA ALA A 22 2.80 2.53 -0.57
C ALA A 22 3.91 1.47 -0.63
N LEU A 23 3.94 0.51 0.29
CA LEU A 23 4.95 -0.55 0.34
C LEU A 23 4.93 -1.44 -0.92
N ASP A 24 3.76 -1.74 -1.45
CA ASP A 24 3.63 -2.53 -2.68
C ASP A 24 4.34 -1.88 -3.87
N ASN A 25 4.42 -0.55 -3.86
CA ASN A 25 4.92 0.27 -4.95
C ASN A 25 6.30 0.89 -4.68
N LEU A 26 6.92 0.61 -3.54
CA LEU A 26 8.27 1.10 -3.23
C LEU A 26 9.33 0.14 -3.78
N ALA A 27 10.19 0.66 -4.65
CA ALA A 27 11.41 -0.03 -5.08
C ALA A 27 12.57 0.21 -4.09
N SER A 28 12.71 1.44 -3.60
CA SER A 28 13.72 1.79 -2.62
C SER A 28 13.36 3.09 -1.90
N TRP A 29 14.00 3.32 -0.74
CA TRP A 29 13.93 4.60 -0.04
C TRP A 29 15.19 4.83 0.77
N ASN A 30 15.50 6.09 1.03
CA ASN A 30 16.55 6.49 1.96
C ASN A 30 15.93 7.10 3.20
N MET A 31 16.59 6.90 4.32
CA MET A 31 16.17 7.48 5.59
C MET A 31 17.39 7.81 6.48
N VAL A 32 17.15 8.65 7.48
CA VAL A 32 18.08 8.86 8.60
C VAL A 32 17.40 8.32 9.84
N ASN A 33 18.06 7.39 10.54
CA ASN A 33 17.57 6.80 11.78
C ASN A 33 17.75 7.73 12.98
N PRO A 34 17.22 7.43 14.18
CA PRO A 34 17.35 8.28 15.36
C PRO A 34 18.79 8.54 15.81
N ASP A 35 19.75 7.67 15.46
CA ASP A 35 21.17 7.85 15.74
C ASP A 35 21.89 8.77 14.72
N GLY A 36 21.17 9.36 13.78
CA GLY A 36 21.71 10.19 12.71
C GLY A 36 22.36 9.41 11.57
N GLN A 37 22.21 8.09 11.51
CA GLN A 37 22.83 7.27 10.49
C GLN A 37 21.96 7.20 9.22
N TRP A 38 22.60 7.38 8.08
CA TRP A 38 21.95 7.21 6.78
C TRP A 38 21.77 5.74 6.42
N GLN A 39 20.59 5.40 5.95
CA GLN A 39 20.24 4.07 5.48
C GLN A 39 19.57 4.14 4.12
N ARG A 40 19.86 3.13 3.28
CA ARG A 40 19.13 2.86 2.03
C ARG A 40 18.51 1.49 2.12
N ILE A 41 17.22 1.42 1.82
CA ILE A 41 16.45 0.18 1.78
C ILE A 41 16.01 -0.07 0.35
N GLU A 42 16.30 -1.26 -0.20
CA GLU A 42 15.98 -1.64 -1.57
C GLU A 42 15.23 -2.96 -1.60
N ARG A 43 14.13 -3.02 -2.31
CA ARG A 43 13.41 -4.27 -2.58
C ARG A 43 14.05 -4.99 -3.75
N LEU A 44 14.69 -6.15 -3.53
CA LEU A 44 15.55 -6.77 -4.52
C LEU A 44 14.80 -7.50 -5.64
N ASN A 45 13.66 -8.06 -5.38
CA ASN A 45 12.91 -8.86 -6.35
C ASN A 45 11.50 -8.30 -6.54
N HIS A 46 11.42 -7.04 -6.98
CA HIS A 46 10.13 -6.39 -7.18
C HIS A 46 9.35 -7.09 -8.30
N ASN A 47 8.16 -7.54 -7.98
CA ASN A 47 7.28 -8.28 -8.90
C ASN A 47 6.27 -7.40 -9.63
N PHE A 48 6.31 -6.07 -9.46
CA PHE A 48 5.33 -5.10 -9.95
C PHE A 48 3.88 -5.37 -9.51
N GLY A 49 3.71 -6.19 -8.50
CA GLY A 49 2.44 -6.56 -7.89
C GLY A 49 2.44 -6.36 -6.39
N LYS A 50 1.41 -6.87 -5.74
CA LYS A 50 1.27 -6.75 -4.30
C LYS A 50 2.32 -7.61 -3.58
N ILE A 51 2.92 -7.03 -2.56
CA ILE A 51 4.04 -7.63 -1.83
C ILE A 51 3.67 -8.97 -1.17
N HIS A 52 2.44 -9.09 -0.69
CA HIS A 52 1.94 -10.28 -0.01
C HIS A 52 1.65 -11.46 -0.97
N ASP A 53 1.66 -11.24 -2.29
CA ASP A 53 1.52 -12.30 -3.28
C ASP A 53 2.83 -13.07 -3.48
N GLN A 54 3.94 -12.56 -2.93
CA GLN A 54 5.22 -13.24 -2.97
C GLN A 54 5.36 -14.21 -1.79
N PRO A 55 5.88 -15.42 -1.99
CA PRO A 55 6.19 -16.32 -0.87
C PRO A 55 7.26 -15.73 0.05
N LEU A 56 8.25 -15.04 -0.51
CA LEU A 56 9.34 -14.39 0.21
C LEU A 56 9.68 -13.05 -0.44
N VAL A 57 9.78 -12.02 0.36
CA VAL A 57 10.19 -10.67 -0.07
C VAL A 57 11.55 -10.36 0.53
N ARG A 58 12.48 -9.91 -0.29
CA ARG A 58 13.86 -9.66 0.10
C ARG A 58 14.20 -8.18 -0.01
N PHE A 59 14.73 -7.63 1.08
CA PHE A 59 15.24 -6.27 1.13
C PHE A 59 16.74 -6.28 1.40
N ARG A 60 17.45 -5.36 0.74
CA ARG A 60 18.79 -4.97 1.12
C ARG A 60 18.69 -3.73 1.99
N ILE A 61 19.29 -3.77 3.17
CA ILE A 61 19.43 -2.62 4.06
C ILE A 61 20.91 -2.25 4.07
N SER A 62 21.22 -1.07 3.53
CA SER A 62 22.59 -0.56 3.46
C SER A 62 22.74 0.62 4.41
N ARG A 63 23.77 0.58 5.25
CA ARG A 63 24.23 1.75 6.00
C ARG A 63 25.14 2.58 5.10
N LEU A 64 24.90 3.88 5.03
CA LEU A 64 25.66 4.80 4.21
C LEU A 64 26.55 5.70 5.08
N ALA A 65 27.56 6.27 4.48
CA ALA A 65 28.35 7.35 5.08
C ALA A 65 27.53 8.65 5.15
N ASP A 66 28.08 9.67 5.78
CA ASP A 66 27.43 10.98 5.95
C ASP A 66 27.14 11.71 4.63
N ASP A 67 27.78 11.29 3.54
CA ASP A 67 27.48 11.76 2.19
C ASP A 67 26.12 11.24 1.65
N GLY A 68 25.48 10.30 2.36
CA GLY A 68 24.21 9.67 1.97
C GLY A 68 24.31 8.78 0.74
N GLN A 69 25.51 8.42 0.27
CA GLN A 69 25.75 7.68 -0.99
C GLN A 69 26.69 6.50 -0.80
N THR A 70 27.83 6.70 -0.13
CA THR A 70 28.85 5.67 0.03
C THR A 70 28.37 4.57 0.96
N VAL A 71 28.32 3.31 0.45
CA VAL A 71 27.88 2.17 1.24
C VAL A 71 28.99 1.70 2.17
N LEU A 72 28.73 1.71 3.47
CA LEU A 72 29.63 1.23 4.52
C LEU A 72 29.42 -0.25 4.84
N SER A 73 28.17 -0.68 4.86
CA SER A 73 27.81 -2.09 5.11
C SER A 73 26.42 -2.36 4.53
N SER A 74 26.12 -3.63 4.29
CA SER A 74 24.80 -4.08 3.86
C SER A 74 24.41 -5.39 4.51
N SER A 75 23.12 -5.55 4.75
CA SER A 75 22.51 -6.79 5.21
C SER A 75 21.28 -7.12 4.37
N ILE A 76 20.87 -8.39 4.40
CA ILE A 76 19.65 -8.85 3.76
C ILE A 76 18.59 -9.11 4.84
N LEU A 77 17.39 -8.62 4.61
CA LEU A 77 16.22 -8.93 5.40
C LEU A 77 15.22 -9.66 4.52
N ASP A 78 14.91 -10.89 4.88
CA ASP A 78 13.93 -11.74 4.22
C ASP A 78 12.65 -11.77 5.06
N ILE A 79 11.52 -11.45 4.43
CA ILE A 79 10.20 -11.40 5.08
C ILE A 79 9.23 -12.26 4.29
N PRO A 80 8.56 -13.24 4.90
CA PRO A 80 7.48 -13.97 4.24
C PRO A 80 6.37 -13.02 3.75
N GLY A 81 5.89 -13.20 2.52
CA GLY A 81 4.82 -12.36 1.98
C GLY A 81 3.57 -12.33 2.85
N SER A 82 3.24 -13.46 3.47
CA SER A 82 2.12 -13.59 4.41
C SER A 82 2.23 -12.69 5.67
N ALA A 83 3.44 -12.21 6.02
CA ALA A 83 3.63 -11.28 7.14
C ALA A 83 3.14 -9.85 6.82
N PHE A 84 3.00 -9.50 5.54
CA PHE A 84 2.57 -8.15 5.13
C PHE A 84 1.06 -7.95 5.17
N ARG A 85 0.28 -9.03 5.12
CA ARG A 85 -1.17 -8.94 5.09
C ARG A 85 -1.82 -10.20 5.66
N LYS A 86 -2.75 -10.03 6.57
CA LYS A 86 -3.62 -11.10 7.03
C LYS A 86 -4.69 -11.38 5.98
N ALA A 87 -4.90 -12.65 5.67
CA ALA A 87 -5.94 -13.07 4.71
C ALA A 87 -7.32 -12.53 5.12
N GLY A 88 -8.04 -11.98 4.16
CA GLY A 88 -9.39 -11.45 4.36
C GLY A 88 -9.47 -10.03 4.93
N LEU A 89 -8.34 -9.39 5.29
CA LEU A 89 -8.35 -8.03 5.85
C LEU A 89 -8.09 -6.92 4.82
N GLY A 90 -8.15 -7.22 3.53
CA GLY A 90 -7.97 -6.22 2.49
C GLY A 90 -6.57 -5.60 2.51
N LYS A 91 -6.44 -4.33 2.81
CA LYS A 91 -5.17 -3.58 2.84
C LYS A 91 -4.53 -3.48 4.23
N ASP A 92 -5.07 -4.16 5.22
CA ASP A 92 -4.46 -4.17 6.56
C ASP A 92 -3.23 -5.09 6.61
N VAL A 93 -2.32 -4.82 7.53
CA VAL A 93 -1.04 -5.51 7.68
C VAL A 93 -1.08 -6.37 8.93
N THR A 94 -0.60 -7.61 8.82
CA THR A 94 -0.57 -8.56 9.93
C THR A 94 0.46 -8.15 10.99
N ASP A 95 1.66 -7.79 10.54
CA ASP A 95 2.77 -7.37 11.40
C ASP A 95 3.07 -5.88 11.21
N LYS A 96 2.67 -5.06 12.18
CA LYS A 96 2.97 -3.62 12.17
C LYS A 96 4.46 -3.32 12.22
N PHE A 97 5.25 -4.20 12.82
CA PHE A 97 6.68 -4.05 12.90
C PHE A 97 7.40 -4.44 11.59
N LEU A 98 6.74 -5.21 10.72
CA LEU A 98 7.26 -5.67 9.42
C LEU A 98 8.61 -6.38 9.55
N SER A 99 8.77 -7.23 10.57
CA SER A 99 10.00 -7.96 10.86
C SER A 99 11.24 -7.06 11.00
N GLY A 100 11.04 -5.80 11.40
CA GLY A 100 12.12 -4.83 11.56
C GLY A 100 12.46 -4.03 10.30
N LEU A 101 11.66 -4.10 9.24
CA LEU A 101 11.87 -3.31 8.02
C LEU A 101 11.84 -1.80 8.35
N PRO A 102 12.93 -1.03 8.12
CA PRO A 102 13.00 0.35 8.57
C PRO A 102 12.13 1.31 7.75
N GLY A 103 11.63 2.36 8.38
CA GLY A 103 11.03 3.56 7.78
C GLY A 103 9.58 3.42 7.37
N ILE A 104 9.18 2.30 6.80
CA ILE A 104 7.82 2.08 6.32
C ILE A 104 6.88 1.68 7.47
N GLN A 105 5.68 2.26 7.51
CA GLN A 105 4.62 1.94 8.48
C GLN A 105 4.99 2.17 9.96
N LYS A 106 6.02 2.98 10.22
CA LYS A 106 6.52 3.30 11.55
C LYS A 106 6.06 4.68 12.05
N GLU A 107 5.28 5.40 11.25
CA GLU A 107 4.77 6.75 11.58
C GLU A 107 5.88 7.75 11.92
N GLY A 108 7.12 7.50 11.42
CA GLY A 108 8.29 8.34 11.65
C GLY A 108 9.00 8.11 12.99
N CYS A 109 8.59 7.10 13.78
CA CYS A 109 9.22 6.86 15.08
C CYS A 109 10.61 6.19 14.99
N ASP A 110 10.97 5.61 13.85
CA ASP A 110 12.28 4.98 13.61
C ASP A 110 13.19 5.78 12.67
N GLY A 111 12.79 7.02 12.31
CA GLY A 111 13.62 7.92 11.52
C GLY A 111 12.83 8.78 10.54
N ILE A 112 13.58 9.50 9.71
CA ILE A 112 13.05 10.46 8.73
C ILE A 112 13.31 9.93 7.32
N ILE A 113 12.26 9.78 6.52
CA ILE A 113 12.38 9.43 5.09
C ILE A 113 12.88 10.66 4.33
N THR A 114 13.99 10.52 3.64
CA THR A 114 14.63 11.61 2.89
C THR A 114 14.36 11.52 1.38
N SER A 115 14.21 10.32 0.86
CA SER A 115 13.86 10.08 -0.55
C SER A 115 13.18 8.74 -0.73
N ALA A 116 12.44 8.59 -1.83
CA ALA A 116 11.79 7.33 -2.19
C ALA A 116 11.73 7.16 -3.71
N CYS A 117 11.92 5.92 -4.16
CA CYS A 117 11.72 5.51 -5.54
C CYS A 117 10.47 4.65 -5.64
N PHE A 118 9.47 5.12 -6.39
CA PHE A 118 8.19 4.42 -6.59
C PHE A 118 8.11 3.79 -7.97
N ILE A 119 7.48 2.62 -8.01
CA ILE A 119 6.99 2.04 -9.25
C ILE A 119 5.72 2.79 -9.66
N LEU A 120 5.67 3.21 -10.91
CA LEU A 120 4.51 3.90 -11.48
C LEU A 120 3.72 2.95 -12.36
N HIS A 121 2.41 2.97 -12.21
CA HIS A 121 1.49 2.20 -13.03
C HIS A 121 0.97 3.05 -14.19
N ARG A 122 0.91 2.45 -15.38
CA ARG A 122 0.28 3.10 -16.53
C ARG A 122 -1.22 3.27 -16.26
N MET A 123 -1.73 4.47 -16.48
CA MET A 123 -3.18 4.70 -16.38
C MET A 123 -3.91 3.91 -17.47
N PRO A 124 -5.02 3.24 -17.14
CA PRO A 124 -5.88 2.61 -18.14
C PRO A 124 -6.40 3.63 -19.15
N ALA A 125 -6.52 3.21 -20.41
CA ALA A 125 -7.04 4.08 -21.48
C ALA A 125 -8.50 4.50 -21.24
N HIS A 126 -9.27 3.65 -20.57
CA HIS A 126 -10.67 3.90 -20.26
C HIS A 126 -10.93 3.68 -18.77
N ILE A 127 -11.54 4.67 -18.13
CA ILE A 127 -11.93 4.63 -16.72
C ILE A 127 -13.41 4.98 -16.64
N ARG A 128 -14.15 4.25 -15.81
CA ARG A 128 -15.54 4.58 -15.45
C ARG A 128 -15.70 4.54 -13.94
N THR A 129 -16.45 5.50 -13.44
CA THR A 129 -16.94 5.50 -12.06
C THR A 129 -18.44 5.24 -12.13
N VAL A 130 -18.89 4.24 -11.40
CA VAL A 130 -20.31 3.91 -11.29
C VAL A 130 -20.73 4.20 -9.86
N CYS A 131 -21.81 4.96 -9.71
CA CYS A 131 -22.46 5.18 -8.42
C CYS A 131 -23.72 4.33 -8.39
N LEU A 132 -23.84 3.50 -7.38
CA LEU A 132 -25.00 2.63 -7.16
C LEU A 132 -25.64 3.03 -5.84
N GLU A 133 -26.96 3.16 -5.84
CA GLU A 133 -27.75 3.41 -4.65
C GLU A 133 -28.42 2.12 -4.18
N PHE A 134 -28.24 1.80 -2.92
CA PHE A 134 -28.90 0.67 -2.25
C PHE A 134 -29.81 1.20 -1.15
N PHE A 135 -31.08 0.82 -1.22
CA PHE A 135 -32.05 1.16 -0.20
C PHE A 135 -32.05 0.07 0.89
N GLY A 136 -32.10 0.50 2.15
CA GLY A 136 -32.08 -0.39 3.29
C GLY A 136 -30.74 -0.41 4.03
N THR A 137 -30.38 -1.55 4.59
CA THR A 137 -29.16 -1.72 5.38
C THR A 137 -27.98 -2.23 4.53
N VAL A 138 -26.74 -2.01 5.01
CA VAL A 138 -25.53 -2.57 4.38
C VAL A 138 -25.62 -4.10 4.27
N ALA A 139 -26.20 -4.78 5.27
CA ALA A 139 -26.37 -6.23 5.22
C ALA A 139 -27.25 -6.68 4.04
N GLN A 140 -28.26 -5.88 3.67
CA GLN A 140 -29.11 -6.16 2.52
C GLN A 140 -28.42 -5.87 1.19
N ALA A 141 -27.52 -4.87 1.15
CA ALA A 141 -26.75 -4.51 -0.05
C ALA A 141 -25.56 -5.47 -0.31
N THR A 142 -25.02 -6.08 0.74
CA THR A 142 -23.80 -6.91 0.65
C THR A 142 -23.86 -8.01 -0.43
N PRO A 143 -24.93 -8.80 -0.57
CA PRO A 143 -25.00 -9.83 -1.60
C PRO A 143 -24.81 -9.25 -3.01
N ALA A 144 -25.47 -8.13 -3.34
CA ALA A 144 -25.35 -7.49 -4.64
C ALA A 144 -23.92 -6.93 -4.87
N ILE A 145 -23.30 -6.37 -3.82
CA ILE A 145 -21.92 -5.87 -3.88
C ILE A 145 -20.93 -7.02 -4.18
N VAL A 146 -21.12 -8.17 -3.54
CA VAL A 146 -20.31 -9.38 -3.79
C VAL A 146 -20.49 -9.87 -5.21
N GLU A 147 -21.74 -9.98 -5.69
CA GLU A 147 -22.06 -10.40 -7.06
C GLU A 147 -21.42 -9.49 -8.12
N ILE A 148 -21.48 -8.16 -7.91
CA ILE A 148 -20.83 -7.18 -8.80
C ILE A 148 -19.33 -7.40 -8.82
N LYS A 149 -18.71 -7.58 -7.65
CA LYS A 149 -17.28 -7.84 -7.54
C LYS A 149 -16.89 -9.11 -8.28
N ASP A 150 -17.59 -10.19 -8.02
CA ASP A 150 -17.31 -11.50 -8.64
C ASP A 150 -17.51 -11.47 -10.16
N TYR A 151 -18.52 -10.75 -10.64
CA TYR A 151 -18.72 -10.53 -12.08
C TYR A 151 -17.56 -9.77 -12.73
N ILE A 152 -17.08 -8.69 -12.07
CA ILE A 152 -15.94 -7.90 -12.57
C ILE A 152 -14.67 -8.74 -12.56
N ASP A 153 -14.40 -9.49 -11.50
CA ASP A 153 -13.21 -10.32 -11.37
C ASP A 153 -13.19 -11.48 -12.39
N ALA A 154 -14.35 -12.00 -12.75
CA ALA A 154 -14.49 -13.02 -13.77
C ALA A 154 -14.35 -12.50 -15.22
N ASN A 155 -14.43 -11.19 -15.44
CA ASN A 155 -14.39 -10.59 -16.76
C ASN A 155 -13.00 -10.01 -17.08
N PRO A 156 -12.21 -10.64 -17.97
CA PRO A 156 -10.85 -10.21 -18.28
C PRO A 156 -10.77 -8.83 -18.98
N ALA A 157 -11.88 -8.32 -19.50
CA ALA A 157 -11.93 -7.01 -20.16
C ALA A 157 -12.09 -5.85 -19.15
N THR A 158 -12.36 -6.14 -17.88
CA THR A 158 -12.57 -5.13 -16.83
C THR A 158 -11.68 -5.40 -15.64
N THR A 159 -11.36 -4.33 -14.92
CA THR A 159 -10.57 -4.43 -13.68
C THR A 159 -11.18 -3.52 -12.64
N LEU A 160 -11.41 -4.06 -11.46
CA LEU A 160 -11.89 -3.28 -10.32
C LEU A 160 -10.74 -2.48 -9.72
N ALA A 161 -10.78 -1.15 -9.88
CA ALA A 161 -9.76 -0.28 -9.33
C ALA A 161 -10.02 0.10 -7.86
N GLY A 162 -11.27 0.08 -7.43
CA GLY A 162 -11.65 0.36 -6.05
C GLY A 162 -13.17 0.27 -5.87
N LEU A 163 -13.57 -0.04 -4.65
CA LEU A 163 -14.95 0.00 -4.15
C LEU A 163 -14.97 0.85 -2.88
N GLU A 164 -15.95 1.73 -2.79
CA GLU A 164 -16.22 2.51 -1.59
C GLU A 164 -17.71 2.44 -1.25
N HIS A 165 -18.01 2.17 0.02
CA HIS A 165 -19.35 2.31 0.56
C HIS A 165 -19.44 3.64 1.30
N LEU A 166 -20.44 4.44 0.94
CA LEU A 166 -20.77 5.69 1.62
C LEU A 166 -22.07 5.47 2.41
N ASP A 167 -21.98 5.53 3.73
CA ASP A 167 -23.15 5.47 4.61
C ASP A 167 -24.05 6.70 4.38
N TRP A 168 -25.35 6.53 4.43
CA TRP A 168 -26.32 7.61 4.20
C TRP A 168 -26.12 8.82 5.12
N ARG A 169 -25.66 8.59 6.36
CA ARG A 169 -25.38 9.69 7.32
C ARG A 169 -24.19 10.52 6.85
N TYR A 170 -23.16 9.87 6.29
CA TYR A 170 -22.04 10.57 5.69
C TYR A 170 -22.49 11.37 4.45
N VAL A 171 -23.23 10.74 3.54
CA VAL A 171 -23.73 11.38 2.31
C VAL A 171 -24.57 12.62 2.66
N ARG A 172 -25.44 12.53 3.67
CA ARG A 172 -26.23 13.64 4.18
C ARG A 172 -25.36 14.73 4.82
N ALA A 173 -24.37 14.35 5.64
CA ALA A 173 -23.51 15.30 6.35
C ALA A 173 -22.66 16.16 5.41
N VAL A 174 -22.23 15.60 4.26
CA VAL A 174 -21.44 16.32 3.24
C VAL A 174 -22.30 16.98 2.16
N GLY A 175 -23.62 16.91 2.26
CA GLY A 175 -24.54 17.56 1.34
C GLY A 175 -24.66 16.89 -0.04
N TYR A 176 -24.30 15.61 -0.17
CA TYR A 176 -24.49 14.86 -1.41
C TYR A 176 -25.89 14.29 -1.59
N ALA A 177 -26.68 14.22 -0.53
CA ALA A 177 -28.08 13.81 -0.58
C ALA A 177 -28.97 15.06 -0.70
N THR A 178 -29.77 15.12 -1.72
CA THR A 178 -30.85 16.09 -1.89
C THR A 178 -32.15 15.59 -1.27
#